data_020aa46c948fd12b1748b94fc501a51f
#
_entry.id   020aa46c948fd12b1748b94fc501a51f
#
_cell.length_a   1.000
_cell.length_b   1.000
_cell.length_c   1.000
_cell.angle_alpha   90.00
_cell.angle_beta   90.00
_cell.angle_gamma   90.00
#
_symmetry.space_group_name_H-M   'P 1'
#
loop_
_entity.id
_entity.type
_entity.pdbx_description
1 polymer ?
#
loop_
_entity_poly.entity_id
_entity_poly.type
_entity_poly.pdbx_seq_one_letter_code
_entity_poly.pdbx_strand_id
1 'polypeptide(L)'
;MLVSFKKKIYNHNIKFEKGIEKMIDKARELALKTLYKIDKEQAYSNIALNDEIKQNRTKLNEKDIGLISELVYGVTTWKLTIDEIIKKYSKIKLKKISPWIINILRMGTYQIIFLDKIPKSAAVNESVNLAKRYGHSSSSNFVNAILRKVEKNDYEELYKIENDVERISKTTSMPEWIVEELIGNYGKCKAEEICKNSNLKSKIAIRINTLKTTENELIKVLEEKKIIYNKTEYDNFLILEKVKNIENMQEFKEGYFTIQDISAGQTAKILNPQPGEYVLDACSAPGGKTTYMAELMRNNGKIDAWDIHEHRTKLVEKNAKRLGINIIDTKVKDATVYDENLNEKYDKILLDVPCLGIGVIKRKPDIKWQRKKEDVEEITKIQKQILNNCSKYLKKGGNIVYSTCSILCAENEKIIQGFLEKNENFEIVENTEICIFPDMEKDGFFICKMHKK
;
A
#
# COMPACT_ATOMS: atom_id res chain seq x y z
N MET A 1 20.84 -23.96 -53.10
CA MET A 1 20.44 -22.56 -53.03
C MET A 1 19.45 -22.24 -51.88
N LEU A 2 18.43 -23.04 -51.62
CA LEU A 2 17.41 -22.85 -50.58
C LEU A 2 17.97 -22.90 -49.11
N VAL A 3 18.99 -23.72 -48.83
CA VAL A 3 19.57 -23.85 -47.50
C VAL A 3 20.43 -22.63 -47.15
N SER A 4 21.12 -22.05 -48.13
CA SER A 4 21.89 -20.80 -47.96
C SER A 4 21.01 -19.59 -47.69
N PHE A 5 19.80 -19.54 -48.31
CA PHE A 5 18.87 -18.45 -48.11
C PHE A 5 18.21 -18.49 -46.70
N LYS A 6 17.81 -19.68 -46.20
CA LYS A 6 17.29 -19.90 -44.86
C LYS A 6 18.31 -19.54 -43.79
N LYS A 7 19.58 -19.90 -43.98
CA LYS A 7 20.69 -19.59 -43.06
C LYS A 7 21.01 -18.07 -43.00
N LYS A 8 20.85 -17.37 -44.14
CA LYS A 8 21.03 -15.93 -44.20
C LYS A 8 19.90 -15.16 -43.51
N ILE A 9 18.63 -15.62 -43.65
CA ILE A 9 17.46 -15.06 -42.96
C ILE A 9 17.56 -15.32 -41.45
N TYR A 10 17.92 -16.52 -41.02
CA TYR A 10 18.13 -16.91 -39.63
C TYR A 10 19.25 -16.08 -38.97
N ASN A 11 20.38 -15.91 -39.62
CA ASN A 11 21.49 -15.10 -39.15
C ASN A 11 21.17 -13.58 -39.15
N HIS A 12 20.32 -13.12 -40.08
CA HIS A 12 19.87 -11.73 -40.08
C HIS A 12 18.90 -11.45 -38.94
N ASN A 13 17.98 -12.37 -38.63
CA ASN A 13 17.08 -12.28 -37.50
C ASN A 13 17.85 -12.34 -36.16
N ILE A 14 18.84 -13.19 -36.02
CA ILE A 14 19.68 -13.24 -34.79
C ILE A 14 20.51 -11.97 -34.63
N LYS A 15 21.07 -11.40 -35.71
CA LYS A 15 21.77 -10.11 -35.64
C LYS A 15 20.82 -8.96 -35.32
N PHE A 16 19.59 -8.99 -35.84
CA PHE A 16 18.56 -8.00 -35.58
C PHE A 16 18.08 -8.08 -34.13
N GLU A 17 17.80 -9.29 -33.60
CA GLU A 17 17.45 -9.52 -32.20
C GLU A 17 18.58 -9.09 -31.24
N LYS A 18 19.84 -9.47 -31.51
CA LYS A 18 21.00 -9.03 -30.73
C LYS A 18 21.25 -7.52 -30.84
N GLY A 19 20.94 -6.89 -31.95
CA GLY A 19 20.99 -5.43 -32.12
C GLY A 19 19.94 -4.70 -31.29
N ILE A 20 18.72 -5.22 -31.23
CA ILE A 20 17.62 -4.70 -30.41
C ILE A 20 17.91 -4.92 -28.91
N GLU A 21 18.43 -6.07 -28.52
CA GLU A 21 18.84 -6.35 -27.14
C GLU A 21 19.87 -5.34 -26.60
N LYS A 22 20.78 -4.86 -27.45
CA LYS A 22 21.80 -3.86 -27.11
C LYS A 22 21.23 -2.44 -27.00
N MET A 23 20.02 -2.19 -27.53
CA MET A 23 19.39 -0.85 -27.61
C MET A 23 18.32 -0.61 -26.54
N ILE A 24 17.88 -1.64 -25.80
CA ILE A 24 16.79 -1.50 -24.82
C ILE A 24 17.36 -1.24 -23.44
N ASP A 25 16.85 -0.17 -22.80
CA ASP A 25 17.13 0.12 -21.40
C ASP A 25 16.53 -0.98 -20.50
N LYS A 26 17.41 -1.65 -19.75
CA LYS A 26 17.05 -2.82 -18.94
C LYS A 26 16.06 -2.49 -17.84
N ALA A 27 16.20 -1.33 -17.20
CA ALA A 27 15.30 -0.91 -16.13
C ALA A 27 13.88 -0.71 -16.66
N ARG A 28 13.73 -0.04 -17.81
CA ARG A 28 12.42 0.16 -18.44
C ARG A 28 11.80 -1.15 -18.93
N GLU A 29 12.62 -2.08 -19.42
CA GLU A 29 12.13 -3.40 -19.82
C GLU A 29 11.55 -4.18 -18.64
N LEU A 30 12.23 -4.18 -17.49
CA LEU A 30 11.76 -4.88 -16.30
C LEU A 30 10.53 -4.19 -15.68
N ALA A 31 10.48 -2.86 -15.71
CA ALA A 31 9.29 -2.12 -15.32
C ALA A 31 8.07 -2.49 -16.21
N LEU A 32 8.27 -2.58 -17.53
CA LEU A 32 7.22 -3.02 -18.47
C LEU A 32 6.71 -4.42 -18.17
N LYS A 33 7.60 -5.38 -17.90
CA LYS A 33 7.24 -6.75 -17.54
C LYS A 33 6.44 -6.80 -16.24
N THR A 34 6.85 -6.02 -15.26
CA THR A 34 6.14 -5.90 -13.97
C THR A 34 4.73 -5.34 -14.17
N LEU A 35 4.60 -4.24 -14.92
CA LEU A 35 3.29 -3.63 -15.24
C LEU A 35 2.38 -4.59 -16.03
N TYR A 36 2.94 -5.37 -16.93
CA TYR A 36 2.19 -6.40 -17.65
C TYR A 36 1.62 -7.47 -16.69
N LYS A 37 2.42 -7.96 -15.73
CA LYS A 37 1.97 -8.91 -14.69
C LYS A 37 0.84 -8.31 -13.84
N ILE A 38 1.00 -7.04 -13.40
CA ILE A 38 -0.03 -6.33 -12.64
C ILE A 38 -1.35 -6.26 -13.40
N ASP A 39 -1.31 -5.88 -14.67
CA ASP A 39 -2.55 -5.69 -15.47
C ASP A 39 -3.19 -7.01 -15.92
N LYS A 40 -2.41 -8.04 -16.24
CA LYS A 40 -2.90 -9.31 -16.79
C LYS A 40 -3.14 -10.38 -15.74
N GLU A 41 -2.25 -10.48 -14.76
CA GLU A 41 -2.26 -11.54 -13.75
C GLU A 41 -2.89 -11.04 -12.43
N GLN A 42 -3.32 -9.75 -12.38
CA GLN A 42 -3.87 -9.10 -11.20
C GLN A 42 -2.92 -9.17 -9.98
N ALA A 43 -1.61 -9.24 -10.26
CA ALA A 43 -0.60 -9.30 -9.22
C ALA A 43 -0.52 -7.97 -8.46
N TYR A 44 -0.26 -8.02 -7.16
CA TYR A 44 0.03 -6.81 -6.40
C TYR A 44 1.37 -6.21 -6.82
N SER A 45 1.40 -4.88 -7.00
CA SER A 45 2.58 -4.17 -7.53
C SER A 45 3.84 -4.40 -6.70
N ASN A 46 3.73 -4.41 -5.37
CA ASN A 46 4.84 -4.66 -4.48
C ASN A 46 5.40 -6.09 -4.60
N ILE A 47 4.55 -7.10 -4.77
CA ILE A 47 4.96 -8.49 -4.93
C ILE A 47 5.62 -8.66 -6.30
N ALA A 48 4.94 -8.27 -7.37
CA ALA A 48 5.45 -8.39 -8.74
C ALA A 48 6.79 -7.64 -8.94
N LEU A 49 6.92 -6.44 -8.33
CA LEU A 49 8.14 -5.65 -8.38
C LEU A 49 9.30 -6.32 -7.64
N ASN A 50 9.06 -6.78 -6.41
CA ASN A 50 10.08 -7.43 -5.60
C ASN A 50 10.59 -8.72 -6.26
N ASP A 51 9.70 -9.52 -6.82
CA ASP A 51 10.07 -10.75 -7.53
C ASP A 51 10.92 -10.45 -8.76
N GLU A 52 10.53 -9.45 -9.57
CA GLU A 52 11.27 -9.08 -10.77
C GLU A 52 12.67 -8.53 -10.44
N ILE A 53 12.78 -7.68 -9.40
CA ILE A 53 14.06 -7.17 -8.91
C ILE A 53 14.92 -8.32 -8.38
N LYS A 54 14.37 -9.22 -7.57
CA LYS A 54 15.10 -10.35 -6.98
C LYS A 54 15.67 -11.27 -8.05
N GLN A 55 14.88 -11.63 -9.06
CA GLN A 55 15.31 -12.48 -10.18
C GLN A 55 16.42 -11.85 -11.04
N ASN A 56 16.50 -10.54 -11.09
CA ASN A 56 17.45 -9.81 -11.91
C ASN A 56 18.54 -9.08 -11.09
N ARG A 57 18.63 -9.31 -9.78
CA ARG A 57 19.46 -8.51 -8.84
C ARG A 57 20.93 -8.38 -9.26
N THR A 58 21.52 -9.44 -9.82
CA THR A 58 22.92 -9.45 -10.26
C THR A 58 23.19 -8.58 -11.50
N LYS A 59 22.14 -8.19 -12.24
CA LYS A 59 22.24 -7.40 -13.48
C LYS A 59 21.78 -5.95 -13.28
N LEU A 60 21.44 -5.56 -12.05
CA LEU A 60 20.86 -4.25 -11.73
C LEU A 60 21.74 -3.50 -10.74
N ASN A 61 21.99 -2.25 -11.03
CA ASN A 61 22.54 -1.32 -10.04
C ASN A 61 21.42 -0.59 -9.27
N GLU A 62 21.79 0.19 -8.25
CA GLU A 62 20.81 0.89 -7.40
C GLU A 62 19.99 1.95 -8.15
N LYS A 63 20.55 2.57 -9.21
CA LYS A 63 19.81 3.54 -10.03
C LYS A 63 18.74 2.84 -10.87
N ASP A 64 19.07 1.66 -11.41
CA ASP A 64 18.12 0.84 -12.16
C ASP A 64 16.94 0.42 -11.28
N ILE A 65 17.21 -0.08 -10.07
CA ILE A 65 16.16 -0.45 -9.10
C ILE A 65 15.28 0.75 -8.76
N GLY A 66 15.90 1.92 -8.55
CA GLY A 66 15.16 3.16 -8.32
C GLY A 66 14.25 3.53 -9.49
N LEU A 67 14.74 3.42 -10.73
CA LEU A 67 13.94 3.73 -11.91
C LEU A 67 12.81 2.70 -12.14
N ILE A 68 13.09 1.41 -11.96
CA ILE A 68 12.06 0.35 -12.06
C ILE A 68 10.93 0.64 -11.07
N SER A 69 11.28 0.89 -9.82
CA SER A 69 10.31 1.18 -8.76
C SER A 69 9.50 2.45 -9.04
N GLU A 70 10.17 3.52 -9.49
CA GLU A 70 9.52 4.77 -9.87
C GLU A 70 8.51 4.59 -11.01
N LEU A 71 8.88 3.84 -12.05
CA LEU A 71 8.01 3.60 -13.20
C LEU A 71 6.82 2.70 -12.83
N VAL A 72 7.05 1.63 -12.06
CA VAL A 72 5.98 0.72 -11.68
C VAL A 72 4.97 1.39 -10.76
N TYR A 73 5.44 1.98 -9.64
CA TYR A 73 4.53 2.66 -8.71
C TYR A 73 3.91 3.91 -9.32
N GLY A 74 4.68 4.70 -10.09
CA GLY A 74 4.18 5.91 -10.71
C GLY A 74 3.08 5.63 -11.75
N VAL A 75 3.29 4.68 -12.65
CA VAL A 75 2.26 4.27 -13.63
C VAL A 75 1.04 3.70 -12.92
N THR A 76 1.22 2.87 -11.88
CA THR A 76 0.10 2.31 -11.12
C THR A 76 -0.68 3.42 -10.40
N THR A 77 0.00 4.36 -9.77
CA THR A 77 -0.63 5.49 -9.06
C THR A 77 -1.42 6.39 -10.01
N TRP A 78 -0.84 6.74 -11.15
CA TRP A 78 -1.38 7.74 -12.08
C TRP A 78 -2.10 7.14 -13.29
N LYS A 79 -2.47 5.85 -13.24
CA LYS A 79 -3.02 5.08 -14.36
C LYS A 79 -4.20 5.75 -15.03
N LEU A 80 -5.20 6.25 -14.31
CA LEU A 80 -6.39 6.88 -14.85
C LEU A 80 -6.05 8.21 -15.55
N THR A 81 -5.28 9.08 -14.88
CA THR A 81 -4.81 10.35 -15.46
C THR A 81 -4.03 10.12 -16.74
N ILE A 82 -3.10 9.18 -16.74
CA ILE A 82 -2.30 8.81 -17.91
C ILE A 82 -3.18 8.29 -19.03
N ASP A 83 -4.15 7.45 -18.71
CA ASP A 83 -5.09 6.88 -19.68
C ASP A 83 -5.96 7.98 -20.31
N GLU A 84 -6.40 9.00 -19.56
CA GLU A 84 -7.12 10.14 -20.11
C GLU A 84 -6.26 10.95 -21.10
N ILE A 85 -5.00 11.22 -20.76
CA ILE A 85 -4.05 11.91 -21.65
C ILE A 85 -3.82 11.10 -22.94
N ILE A 86 -3.63 9.76 -22.83
CA ILE A 86 -3.45 8.90 -24.00
C ILE A 86 -4.71 8.92 -24.89
N LYS A 87 -5.90 8.88 -24.30
CA LYS A 87 -7.19 8.94 -25.05
C LYS A 87 -7.30 10.17 -25.93
N LYS A 88 -6.81 11.33 -25.49
CA LYS A 88 -6.81 12.56 -26.26
C LYS A 88 -6.14 12.41 -27.63
N TYR A 89 -5.10 11.58 -27.72
CA TYR A 89 -4.28 11.41 -28.94
C TYR A 89 -4.52 10.07 -29.66
N SER A 90 -5.14 9.11 -29.01
CA SER A 90 -5.37 7.78 -29.57
C SER A 90 -6.71 7.70 -30.31
N LYS A 91 -6.69 7.34 -31.58
CA LYS A 91 -7.89 6.98 -32.33
C LYS A 91 -8.43 5.59 -31.97
N ILE A 92 -7.65 4.78 -31.27
CA ILE A 92 -8.00 3.42 -30.87
C ILE A 92 -8.44 3.45 -29.41
N LYS A 93 -9.62 2.86 -29.10
CA LYS A 93 -10.09 2.71 -27.71
C LYS A 93 -9.04 1.93 -26.90
N LEU A 94 -8.67 2.42 -25.72
CA LEU A 94 -7.56 1.84 -24.91
C LEU A 94 -7.71 0.33 -24.67
N LYS A 95 -8.93 -0.13 -24.44
CA LYS A 95 -9.25 -1.56 -24.25
C LYS A 95 -8.96 -2.47 -25.46
N LYS A 96 -8.77 -1.87 -26.65
CA LYS A 96 -8.40 -2.60 -27.88
C LYS A 96 -6.90 -2.57 -28.15
N ILE A 97 -6.11 -1.81 -27.39
CA ILE A 97 -4.66 -1.77 -27.49
C ILE A 97 -4.10 -2.98 -26.75
N SER A 98 -3.07 -3.64 -27.33
CA SER A 98 -2.46 -4.79 -26.66
C SER A 98 -1.88 -4.41 -25.28
N PRO A 99 -1.90 -5.31 -24.30
CA PRO A 99 -1.41 -5.02 -22.94
C PRO A 99 0.06 -4.56 -22.88
N TRP A 100 0.90 -5.03 -23.78
CA TRP A 100 2.27 -4.55 -23.89
C TRP A 100 2.32 -3.09 -24.34
N ILE A 101 1.60 -2.77 -25.40
CA ILE A 101 1.63 -1.43 -26.02
C ILE A 101 0.97 -0.39 -25.13
N ILE A 102 -0.15 -0.70 -24.46
CA ILE A 102 -0.77 0.27 -23.55
C ILE A 102 0.15 0.57 -22.35
N ASN A 103 0.87 -0.42 -21.80
CA ASN A 103 1.80 -0.18 -20.72
C ASN A 103 3.07 0.58 -21.16
N ILE A 104 3.52 0.38 -22.41
CA ILE A 104 4.58 1.21 -23.01
C ILE A 104 4.11 2.67 -23.14
N LEU A 105 2.90 2.90 -23.61
CA LEU A 105 2.31 4.25 -23.70
C LEU A 105 2.17 4.88 -22.31
N ARG A 106 1.68 4.14 -21.32
CA ARG A 106 1.57 4.60 -19.93
C ARG A 106 2.92 4.99 -19.34
N MET A 107 3.94 4.15 -19.50
CA MET A 107 5.30 4.44 -19.05
C MET A 107 5.90 5.66 -19.74
N GLY A 108 5.70 5.78 -21.05
CA GLY A 108 6.17 6.96 -21.83
C GLY A 108 5.48 8.23 -21.36
N THR A 109 4.15 8.22 -21.24
CA THR A 109 3.35 9.36 -20.78
C THR A 109 3.72 9.74 -19.35
N TYR A 110 3.86 8.76 -18.43
CA TYR A 110 4.30 9.03 -17.05
C TYR A 110 5.64 9.75 -17.00
N GLN A 111 6.62 9.30 -17.77
CA GLN A 111 7.94 9.93 -17.82
C GLN A 111 7.87 11.37 -18.34
N ILE A 112 7.02 11.64 -19.35
CA ILE A 112 6.90 12.98 -19.95
C ILE A 112 6.21 13.96 -18.98
N ILE A 113 5.14 13.50 -18.31
CA ILE A 113 4.31 14.36 -17.44
C ILE A 113 4.94 14.58 -16.06
N PHE A 114 5.45 13.52 -15.43
CA PHE A 114 5.77 13.51 -13.99
C PHE A 114 7.27 13.43 -13.67
N LEU A 115 8.15 13.15 -14.64
CA LEU A 115 9.59 12.99 -14.38
C LEU A 115 10.43 14.08 -15.06
N ASP A 116 10.68 15.17 -14.33
CA ASP A 116 11.46 16.33 -14.86
C ASP A 116 12.88 15.98 -15.28
N LYS A 117 13.48 14.96 -14.67
CA LYS A 117 14.87 14.54 -14.95
C LYS A 117 15.02 13.71 -16.23
N ILE A 118 13.91 13.31 -16.86
CA ILE A 118 13.93 12.50 -18.08
C ILE A 118 13.49 13.40 -19.26
N PRO A 119 14.39 13.68 -20.23
CA PRO A 119 13.98 14.42 -21.42
C PRO A 119 12.89 13.71 -22.19
N LYS A 120 11.91 14.45 -22.73
CA LYS A 120 10.82 13.91 -23.54
C LYS A 120 11.33 13.03 -24.68
N SER A 121 12.39 13.46 -25.38
CA SER A 121 13.01 12.69 -26.45
C SER A 121 13.50 11.32 -26.01
N ALA A 122 14.10 11.22 -24.80
CA ALA A 122 14.55 9.95 -24.24
C ALA A 122 13.36 9.04 -23.90
N ALA A 123 12.30 9.57 -23.25
CA ALA A 123 11.09 8.83 -22.94
C ALA A 123 10.42 8.26 -24.22
N VAL A 124 10.32 9.05 -25.29
CA VAL A 124 9.77 8.62 -26.57
C VAL A 124 10.65 7.54 -27.21
N ASN A 125 11.97 7.77 -27.31
CA ASN A 125 12.89 6.82 -27.97
C ASN A 125 12.89 5.45 -27.29
N GLU A 126 12.97 5.41 -25.96
CA GLU A 126 12.95 4.16 -25.22
C GLU A 126 11.59 3.42 -25.34
N SER A 127 10.49 4.16 -25.33
CA SER A 127 9.17 3.59 -25.56
C SER A 127 9.02 3.00 -26.96
N VAL A 128 9.57 3.67 -27.98
CA VAL A 128 9.60 3.16 -29.36
C VAL A 128 10.45 1.89 -29.48
N ASN A 129 11.60 1.83 -28.78
CA ASN A 129 12.46 0.64 -28.75
C ASN A 129 11.75 -0.55 -28.08
N LEU A 130 11.05 -0.32 -26.96
CA LEU A 130 10.21 -1.34 -26.33
C LEU A 130 9.08 -1.80 -27.27
N ALA A 131 8.42 -0.87 -27.97
CA ALA A 131 7.34 -1.21 -28.90
C ALA A 131 7.81 -2.03 -30.10
N LYS A 132 9.05 -1.85 -30.57
CA LYS A 132 9.67 -2.70 -31.61
C LYS A 132 9.85 -4.15 -31.13
N ARG A 133 10.14 -4.36 -29.84
CA ARG A 133 10.37 -5.70 -29.29
C ARG A 133 9.09 -6.41 -28.89
N TYR A 134 8.16 -5.69 -28.25
CA TYR A 134 6.96 -6.26 -27.63
C TYR A 134 5.69 -6.08 -28.44
N GLY A 135 5.77 -5.38 -29.57
CA GLY A 135 4.66 -5.14 -30.48
C GLY A 135 4.90 -5.68 -31.90
N HIS A 136 3.99 -5.32 -32.79
CA HIS A 136 4.10 -5.58 -34.23
C HIS A 136 4.82 -4.41 -34.94
N SER A 137 5.13 -4.57 -36.24
CA SER A 137 5.83 -3.56 -37.03
C SER A 137 5.20 -2.15 -37.00
N SER A 138 3.86 -2.06 -36.93
CA SER A 138 3.12 -0.81 -36.82
C SER A 138 3.08 -0.20 -35.44
N SER A 139 3.39 -0.98 -34.40
CA SER A 139 3.25 -0.56 -32.99
C SER A 139 4.22 0.55 -32.61
N SER A 140 5.46 0.51 -33.13
CA SER A 140 6.46 1.53 -32.86
C SER A 140 6.07 2.90 -33.44
N ASN A 141 5.47 2.92 -34.63
CA ASN A 141 4.96 4.15 -35.26
C ASN A 141 3.77 4.71 -34.48
N PHE A 142 2.87 3.84 -34.01
CA PHE A 142 1.73 4.22 -33.19
C PHE A 142 2.17 4.84 -31.86
N VAL A 143 3.08 4.19 -31.13
CA VAL A 143 3.65 4.71 -29.87
C VAL A 143 4.34 6.05 -30.09
N ASN A 144 5.18 6.17 -31.14
CA ASN A 144 5.86 7.40 -31.47
C ASN A 144 4.88 8.55 -31.79
N ALA A 145 3.84 8.27 -32.59
CA ALA A 145 2.83 9.26 -32.99
C ALA A 145 2.05 9.83 -31.79
N ILE A 146 1.76 9.01 -30.79
CA ILE A 146 1.07 9.44 -29.58
C ILE A 146 2.03 10.21 -28.66
N LEU A 147 3.15 9.61 -28.28
CA LEU A 147 4.03 10.18 -27.26
C LEU A 147 4.69 11.49 -27.68
N ARG A 148 4.92 11.71 -28.98
CA ARG A 148 5.39 13.01 -29.48
C ARG A 148 4.39 14.14 -29.25
N LYS A 149 3.10 13.86 -29.19
CA LYS A 149 2.04 14.85 -28.98
C LYS A 149 1.79 15.15 -27.51
N VAL A 150 2.11 14.21 -26.61
CA VAL A 150 1.92 14.38 -25.16
C VAL A 150 2.80 15.53 -24.65
N GLU A 151 2.19 16.48 -23.95
CA GLU A 151 2.84 17.64 -23.32
C GLU A 151 2.45 17.78 -21.86
N LYS A 152 3.26 18.44 -21.04
CA LYS A 152 2.97 18.70 -19.62
C LYS A 152 1.64 19.43 -19.43
N ASN A 153 1.30 20.33 -20.34
CA ASN A 153 0.04 21.07 -20.33
C ASN A 153 -1.21 20.17 -20.45
N ASP A 154 -1.07 18.92 -20.95
CA ASP A 154 -2.21 18.00 -21.01
C ASP A 154 -2.74 17.63 -19.62
N TYR A 155 -1.86 17.60 -18.61
CA TYR A 155 -2.27 17.39 -17.22
C TYR A 155 -2.98 18.62 -16.66
N GLU A 156 -2.49 19.83 -16.97
CA GLU A 156 -3.11 21.09 -16.54
C GLU A 156 -4.52 21.28 -17.14
N GLU A 157 -4.75 20.79 -18.35
CA GLU A 157 -6.08 20.85 -18.98
C GLU A 157 -7.14 20.06 -18.22
N LEU A 158 -6.78 19.01 -17.49
CA LEU A 158 -7.74 18.21 -16.70
C LEU A 158 -8.38 19.02 -15.56
N TYR A 159 -7.72 20.09 -15.09
CA TYR A 159 -8.27 20.99 -14.08
C TYR A 159 -9.42 21.88 -14.58
N LYS A 160 -9.61 21.98 -15.92
CA LYS A 160 -10.68 22.74 -16.55
C LYS A 160 -12.01 21.98 -16.62
N ILE A 161 -12.05 20.72 -16.20
CA ILE A 161 -13.28 19.91 -16.18
C ILE A 161 -14.24 20.49 -15.16
N GLU A 162 -15.48 20.80 -15.57
CA GLU A 162 -16.48 21.48 -14.73
C GLU A 162 -17.05 20.55 -13.66
N ASN A 163 -17.32 19.27 -14.01
CA ASN A 163 -17.83 18.31 -13.05
C ASN A 163 -16.75 17.98 -12.00
N ASP A 164 -17.04 18.24 -10.74
CA ASP A 164 -16.10 18.08 -9.63
C ASP A 164 -15.64 16.64 -9.43
N VAL A 165 -16.54 15.65 -9.50
CA VAL A 165 -16.21 14.24 -9.35
C VAL A 165 -15.24 13.81 -10.45
N GLU A 166 -15.59 14.13 -11.70
CA GLU A 166 -14.77 13.81 -12.87
C GLU A 166 -13.41 14.52 -12.81
N ARG A 167 -13.40 15.80 -12.46
CA ARG A 167 -12.17 16.60 -12.33
C ARG A 167 -11.25 16.02 -11.27
N ILE A 168 -11.73 15.80 -10.06
CA ILE A 168 -10.94 15.23 -8.96
C ILE A 168 -10.45 13.83 -9.36
N SER A 169 -11.32 12.99 -9.91
CA SER A 169 -10.98 11.65 -10.38
C SER A 169 -9.81 11.68 -11.36
N LYS A 170 -9.91 12.51 -12.42
CA LYS A 170 -8.91 12.57 -13.49
C LYS A 170 -7.63 13.27 -13.07
N THR A 171 -7.70 14.32 -12.26
CA THR A 171 -6.51 15.06 -11.79
C THR A 171 -5.74 14.33 -10.71
N THR A 172 -6.40 13.48 -9.92
CA THR A 172 -5.75 12.70 -8.83
C THR A 172 -5.66 11.21 -9.14
N SER A 173 -6.08 10.78 -10.33
CA SER A 173 -6.08 9.36 -10.71
C SER A 173 -6.80 8.48 -9.68
N MET A 174 -7.97 8.92 -9.20
CA MET A 174 -8.79 8.22 -8.22
C MET A 174 -10.09 7.75 -8.90
N PRO A 175 -10.54 6.49 -8.74
CA PRO A 175 -11.82 6.03 -9.25
C PRO A 175 -12.97 6.93 -8.83
N GLU A 176 -13.91 7.23 -9.72
CA GLU A 176 -15.04 8.15 -9.46
C GLU A 176 -15.85 7.72 -8.24
N TRP A 177 -16.13 6.42 -8.07
CA TRP A 177 -16.88 5.92 -6.93
C TRP A 177 -16.21 6.25 -5.57
N ILE A 178 -14.86 6.24 -5.51
CA ILE A 178 -14.13 6.64 -4.30
C ILE A 178 -14.29 8.14 -4.06
N VAL A 179 -14.18 8.95 -5.14
CA VAL A 179 -14.35 10.40 -5.05
C VAL A 179 -15.77 10.75 -4.59
N GLU A 180 -16.78 10.09 -5.14
CA GLU A 180 -18.19 10.26 -4.72
C GLU A 180 -18.39 9.97 -3.23
N GLU A 181 -17.87 8.82 -2.76
CA GLU A 181 -17.95 8.45 -1.33
C GLU A 181 -17.24 9.48 -0.43
N LEU A 182 -16.04 9.93 -0.83
CA LEU A 182 -15.31 10.93 -0.06
C LEU A 182 -16.00 12.30 -0.06
N ILE A 183 -16.57 12.72 -1.18
CA ILE A 183 -17.36 13.97 -1.25
C ILE A 183 -18.60 13.86 -0.36
N GLY A 184 -19.31 12.73 -0.43
CA GLY A 184 -20.50 12.50 0.39
C GLY A 184 -20.20 12.47 1.89
N ASN A 185 -19.04 11.94 2.28
CA ASN A 185 -18.65 11.81 3.70
C ASN A 185 -18.03 13.10 4.26
N TYR A 186 -17.20 13.81 3.48
CA TYR A 186 -16.33 14.87 4.00
C TYR A 186 -16.43 16.21 3.26
N GLY A 187 -17.26 16.28 2.24
CA GLY A 187 -17.38 17.45 1.36
C GLY A 187 -16.24 17.55 0.34
N LYS A 188 -16.46 18.36 -0.68
CA LYS A 188 -15.61 18.47 -1.88
C LYS A 188 -14.14 18.84 -1.54
N CYS A 189 -13.93 19.89 -0.73
CA CYS A 189 -12.57 20.38 -0.47
C CYS A 189 -11.71 19.32 0.24
N LYS A 190 -12.28 18.65 1.24
CA LYS A 190 -11.58 17.62 1.99
C LYS A 190 -11.36 16.35 1.15
N ALA A 191 -12.32 15.97 0.34
CA ALA A 191 -12.19 14.85 -0.59
C ALA A 191 -11.04 15.07 -1.60
N GLU A 192 -10.94 16.27 -2.17
CA GLU A 192 -9.86 16.61 -3.10
C GLU A 192 -8.49 16.59 -2.41
N GLU A 193 -8.39 17.12 -1.17
CA GLU A 193 -7.18 17.06 -0.35
C GLU A 193 -6.76 15.60 -0.09
N ILE A 194 -7.69 14.75 0.35
CA ILE A 194 -7.45 13.33 0.60
C ILE A 194 -6.95 12.62 -0.65
N CYS A 195 -7.60 12.84 -1.79
CA CYS A 195 -7.19 12.24 -3.06
C CYS A 195 -5.79 12.67 -3.50
N LYS A 196 -5.43 13.94 -3.32
CA LYS A 196 -4.08 14.47 -3.58
C LYS A 196 -3.04 13.81 -2.67
N ASN A 197 -3.32 13.79 -1.37
CA ASN A 197 -2.41 13.23 -0.37
C ASN A 197 -2.21 11.72 -0.52
N SER A 198 -3.22 11.00 -1.02
CA SER A 198 -3.14 9.57 -1.33
C SER A 198 -2.18 9.24 -2.49
N ASN A 199 -1.69 10.24 -3.24
CA ASN A 199 -0.71 10.08 -4.30
C ASN A 199 0.71 10.51 -3.88
N LEU A 200 0.89 11.01 -2.66
CA LEU A 200 2.21 11.39 -2.16
C LEU A 200 3.11 10.16 -1.99
N LYS A 201 4.41 10.36 -2.09
CA LYS A 201 5.36 9.29 -1.79
C LYS A 201 5.34 8.97 -0.30
N SER A 202 5.15 7.71 0.02
CA SER A 202 5.19 7.24 1.40
C SER A 202 6.59 7.41 2.00
N LYS A 203 6.64 7.96 3.19
CA LYS A 203 7.85 7.95 4.03
C LYS A 203 7.94 6.64 4.81
N ILE A 204 9.13 6.26 5.22
CA ILE A 204 9.35 5.08 6.05
C ILE A 204 9.31 5.51 7.51
N ALA A 205 8.22 5.19 8.20
CA ALA A 205 8.15 5.32 9.64
C ALA A 205 8.62 4.04 10.31
N ILE A 206 9.41 4.20 11.37
CA ILE A 206 9.85 3.11 12.24
C ILE A 206 9.34 3.35 13.65
N ARG A 207 8.98 2.25 14.33
CA ARG A 207 8.71 2.22 15.75
C ARG A 207 9.91 1.62 16.49
N ILE A 208 10.39 2.31 17.50
CA ILE A 208 11.49 1.90 18.37
C ILE A 208 10.99 0.81 19.33
N ASN A 209 11.72 -0.28 19.44
CA ASN A 209 11.42 -1.35 20.39
C ASN A 209 11.99 -1.00 21.78
N THR A 210 11.13 -0.50 22.64
CA THR A 210 11.50 -0.05 24.00
C THR A 210 11.89 -1.18 24.95
N LEU A 211 11.70 -2.45 24.54
CA LEU A 211 12.23 -3.61 25.29
C LEU A 211 13.72 -3.82 25.08
N LYS A 212 14.32 -3.22 24.03
CA LYS A 212 15.70 -3.47 23.62
C LYS A 212 16.58 -2.22 23.58
N THR A 213 15.99 -1.06 23.35
CA THR A 213 16.74 0.19 23.19
C THR A 213 15.88 1.40 23.56
N THR A 214 16.53 2.53 23.74
CA THR A 214 15.87 3.83 23.90
C THR A 214 15.93 4.64 22.60
N GLU A 215 15.09 5.68 22.49
CA GLU A 215 15.12 6.60 21.35
C GLU A 215 16.49 7.23 21.18
N ASN A 216 17.11 7.70 22.27
CA ASN A 216 18.41 8.36 22.22
C ASN A 216 19.54 7.42 21.78
N GLU A 217 19.52 6.16 22.17
CA GLU A 217 20.50 5.15 21.76
C GLU A 217 20.36 4.85 20.27
N LEU A 218 19.13 4.64 19.78
CA LEU A 218 18.89 4.39 18.35
C LEU A 218 19.29 5.61 17.51
N ILE A 219 18.97 6.82 17.95
CA ILE A 219 19.35 8.07 17.26
C ILE A 219 20.87 8.15 17.10
N LYS A 220 21.67 7.89 18.15
CA LYS A 220 23.14 7.88 18.05
C LYS A 220 23.63 6.92 16.96
N VAL A 221 23.06 5.72 16.91
CA VAL A 221 23.41 4.73 15.88
C VAL A 221 23.05 5.22 14.47
N LEU A 222 21.89 5.85 14.31
CA LEU A 222 21.46 6.40 13.01
C LEU A 222 22.42 7.53 12.57
N GLU A 223 22.83 8.41 13.49
CA GLU A 223 23.79 9.51 13.23
C GLU A 223 25.18 8.98 12.83
N GLU A 224 25.71 7.99 13.55
CA GLU A 224 26.98 7.33 13.23
C GLU A 224 26.96 6.73 11.81
N LYS A 225 25.82 6.16 11.41
CA LYS A 225 25.61 5.61 10.07
C LYS A 225 25.21 6.65 9.02
N LYS A 226 25.12 7.93 9.40
CA LYS A 226 24.72 9.04 8.51
C LYS A 226 23.34 8.82 7.89
N ILE A 227 22.43 8.19 8.61
CA ILE A 227 21.04 8.00 8.20
C ILE A 227 20.24 9.23 8.62
N ILE A 228 19.59 9.88 7.66
CA ILE A 228 18.75 11.04 7.90
C ILE A 228 17.43 10.57 8.49
N TYR A 229 17.05 11.17 9.61
CA TYR A 229 15.80 10.90 10.29
C TYR A 229 15.09 12.20 10.69
N ASN A 230 13.79 12.13 10.90
CA ASN A 230 12.98 13.19 11.51
C ASN A 230 12.27 12.61 12.74
N LYS A 231 12.27 13.36 13.82
CA LYS A 231 11.42 13.08 14.98
C LYS A 231 9.96 13.36 14.62
N THR A 232 9.06 12.65 15.25
CA THR A 232 7.61 12.83 15.10
C THR A 232 7.01 13.37 16.40
N GLU A 233 5.78 13.83 16.36
CA GLU A 233 5.00 14.18 17.57
C GLU A 233 4.60 12.94 18.41
N TYR A 234 4.86 11.74 17.90
CA TYR A 234 4.51 10.46 18.53
C TYR A 234 5.75 9.82 19.13
N ASP A 235 5.70 9.56 20.44
CA ASP A 235 6.81 8.91 21.15
C ASP A 235 7.19 7.56 20.52
N ASN A 236 8.48 7.29 20.48
CA ASN A 236 9.05 6.07 19.94
C ASN A 236 8.81 5.85 18.42
N PHE A 237 8.48 6.91 17.67
CA PHE A 237 8.39 6.88 16.22
C PHE A 237 9.37 7.85 15.58
N LEU A 238 10.12 7.37 14.59
CA LEU A 238 10.99 8.18 13.74
C LEU A 238 10.62 7.96 12.27
N ILE A 239 10.81 9.00 11.46
CA ILE A 239 10.70 8.90 10.00
C ILE A 239 12.10 8.87 9.43
N LEU A 240 12.41 7.80 8.68
CA LEU A 240 13.71 7.67 8.00
C LEU A 240 13.61 8.20 6.57
N GLU A 241 14.61 8.99 6.16
CA GLU A 241 14.71 9.51 4.81
C GLU A 241 15.76 8.76 3.98
N LYS A 242 15.42 8.47 2.73
CA LYS A 242 16.34 7.90 1.71
C LYS A 242 17.03 6.60 2.13
N VAL A 243 16.49 5.87 3.11
CA VAL A 243 17.04 4.58 3.53
C VAL A 243 16.63 3.51 2.52
N LYS A 244 17.62 2.74 2.07
CA LYS A 244 17.43 1.59 1.21
C LYS A 244 17.73 0.31 1.99
N ASN A 245 17.02 -0.76 1.66
CA ASN A 245 17.28 -2.09 2.24
C ASN A 245 17.30 -2.09 3.80
N ILE A 246 16.36 -1.38 4.41
CA ILE A 246 16.24 -1.23 5.87
C ILE A 246 16.27 -2.59 6.60
N GLU A 247 15.71 -3.63 5.97
CA GLU A 247 15.70 -5.00 6.51
C GLU A 247 17.10 -5.64 6.60
N ASN A 248 18.10 -5.07 5.89
CA ASN A 248 19.48 -5.51 5.96
C ASN A 248 20.28 -4.84 7.09
N MET A 249 19.75 -3.77 7.69
CA MET A 249 20.38 -3.11 8.82
C MET A 249 20.49 -4.08 10.02
N GLN A 250 21.62 -4.02 10.73
CA GLN A 250 21.86 -4.88 11.88
C GLN A 250 20.84 -4.62 12.98
N GLU A 251 20.52 -3.35 13.23
CA GLU A 251 19.55 -2.91 14.24
C GLU A 251 18.13 -3.42 13.95
N PHE A 252 17.76 -3.49 12.67
CA PHE A 252 16.49 -4.12 12.27
C PHE A 252 16.50 -5.63 12.55
N LYS A 253 17.58 -6.32 12.16
CA LYS A 253 17.72 -7.78 12.39
C LYS A 253 17.74 -8.13 13.87
N GLU A 254 18.38 -7.31 14.69
CA GLU A 254 18.43 -7.44 16.15
C GLU A 254 17.15 -7.00 16.83
N GLY A 255 16.23 -6.36 16.10
CA GLY A 255 14.92 -5.97 16.58
C GLY A 255 14.92 -4.71 17.45
N TYR A 256 15.84 -3.76 17.25
CA TYR A 256 15.82 -2.47 17.92
C TYR A 256 14.70 -1.58 17.45
N PHE A 257 14.20 -1.82 16.23
CA PHE A 257 13.04 -1.15 15.68
C PHE A 257 12.27 -2.05 14.70
N THR A 258 11.07 -1.62 14.36
CA THR A 258 10.26 -2.23 13.31
C THR A 258 9.68 -1.16 12.40
N ILE A 259 9.40 -1.52 11.12
CA ILE A 259 8.71 -0.64 10.19
C ILE A 259 7.22 -0.68 10.56
N GLN A 260 6.66 0.48 10.90
CA GLN A 260 5.24 0.61 11.19
C GLN A 260 4.77 2.03 10.87
N ASP A 261 3.61 2.15 10.23
CA ASP A 261 2.97 3.45 10.05
C ASP A 261 2.52 4.02 11.39
N ILE A 262 2.64 5.34 11.52
CA ILE A 262 2.32 6.07 12.76
C ILE A 262 0.85 5.88 13.13
N SER A 263 -0.07 6.03 12.16
CA SER A 263 -1.52 5.88 12.40
C SER A 263 -1.86 4.47 12.89
N ALA A 264 -1.27 3.44 12.25
CA ALA A 264 -1.44 2.06 12.68
C ALA A 264 -0.90 1.80 14.10
N GLY A 265 0.16 2.50 14.50
CA GLY A 265 0.70 2.42 15.86
C GLY A 265 -0.22 3.01 16.93
N GLN A 266 -1.00 4.06 16.60
CA GLN A 266 -1.91 4.68 17.56
C GLN A 266 -2.98 3.72 18.09
N THR A 267 -3.36 2.69 17.34
CA THR A 267 -4.35 1.69 17.81
C THR A 267 -3.91 1.00 19.09
N ALA A 268 -2.66 0.56 19.18
CA ALA A 268 -2.12 -0.09 20.38
C ALA A 268 -2.00 0.90 21.55
N LYS A 269 -1.57 2.15 21.29
CA LYS A 269 -1.52 3.22 22.31
C LYS A 269 -2.91 3.54 22.87
N ILE A 270 -3.94 3.66 22.01
CA ILE A 270 -5.32 3.96 22.41
C ILE A 270 -5.92 2.80 23.21
N LEU A 271 -5.67 1.55 22.80
CA LEU A 271 -6.07 0.39 23.60
C LEU A 271 -5.38 0.38 24.96
N ASN A 272 -4.10 0.77 25.02
CA ASN A 272 -3.28 0.90 26.23
C ASN A 272 -3.29 -0.35 27.11
N PRO A 273 -2.85 -1.52 26.60
CA PRO A 273 -2.79 -2.73 27.39
C PRO A 273 -1.74 -2.61 28.50
N GLN A 274 -2.04 -3.16 29.69
CA GLN A 274 -1.18 -3.07 30.86
C GLN A 274 -0.43 -4.40 31.11
N PRO A 275 0.72 -4.38 31.76
CA PRO A 275 1.43 -5.60 32.18
C PRO A 275 0.50 -6.51 33.00
N GLY A 276 0.51 -7.80 32.66
CA GLY A 276 -0.30 -8.83 33.33
C GLY A 276 -1.67 -9.06 32.70
N GLU A 277 -2.16 -8.20 31.82
CA GLU A 277 -3.46 -8.38 31.15
C GLU A 277 -3.44 -9.53 30.14
N TYR A 278 -4.63 -10.07 29.86
CA TYR A 278 -4.87 -11.03 28.79
C TYR A 278 -5.58 -10.33 27.64
N VAL A 279 -4.91 -10.20 26.52
CA VAL A 279 -5.34 -9.40 25.35
C VAL A 279 -5.64 -10.32 24.16
N LEU A 280 -6.64 -9.96 23.38
CA LEU A 280 -6.91 -10.57 22.06
C LEU A 280 -6.58 -9.58 20.96
N ASP A 281 -5.83 -10.02 19.95
CA ASP A 281 -5.71 -9.40 18.63
C ASP A 281 -6.36 -10.32 17.59
N ALA A 282 -7.58 -10.02 17.19
CA ALA A 282 -8.39 -10.94 16.39
C ALA A 282 -8.07 -10.95 14.88
N CYS A 283 -7.27 -9.99 14.40
CA CYS A 283 -6.83 -9.87 13.00
C CYS A 283 -5.36 -9.43 12.93
N SER A 284 -4.47 -10.20 13.57
CA SER A 284 -3.16 -9.76 14.03
C SER A 284 -2.09 -9.53 12.95
N ALA A 285 -2.19 -10.24 11.82
CA ALA A 285 -1.08 -10.27 10.87
C ALA A 285 -0.92 -8.98 10.07
N PRO A 286 0.34 -8.54 9.87
CA PRO A 286 1.62 -9.23 10.07
C PRO A 286 2.25 -9.06 11.47
N GLY A 287 1.55 -8.56 12.48
CA GLY A 287 2.00 -8.51 13.86
C GLY A 287 2.52 -7.14 14.34
N GLY A 288 2.40 -6.08 13.53
CA GLY A 288 2.89 -4.76 13.91
C GLY A 288 2.20 -4.20 15.16
N LYS A 289 0.87 -4.29 15.23
CA LYS A 289 0.06 -3.85 16.38
C LYS A 289 0.20 -4.80 17.56
N THR A 290 0.15 -6.11 17.30
CA THR A 290 0.34 -7.18 18.29
C THR A 290 1.65 -7.02 19.04
N THR A 291 2.77 -6.83 18.33
CA THR A 291 4.09 -6.63 18.93
C THR A 291 4.19 -5.31 19.69
N TYR A 292 3.48 -4.26 19.22
CA TYR A 292 3.45 -2.99 19.96
C TYR A 292 2.67 -3.11 21.29
N MET A 293 1.56 -3.84 21.29
CA MET A 293 0.85 -4.15 22.53
C MET A 293 1.75 -4.90 23.52
N ALA A 294 2.52 -5.89 23.05
CA ALA A 294 3.47 -6.62 23.91
C ALA A 294 4.59 -5.72 24.47
N GLU A 295 5.06 -4.72 23.70
CA GLU A 295 6.01 -3.71 24.19
C GLU A 295 5.38 -2.83 25.28
N LEU A 296 4.15 -2.35 25.08
CA LEU A 296 3.41 -1.56 26.09
C LEU A 296 3.16 -2.37 27.37
N MET A 297 2.89 -3.67 27.24
CA MET A 297 2.76 -4.62 28.36
C MET A 297 4.11 -4.99 29.00
N ARG A 298 5.22 -4.41 28.56
CA ARG A 298 6.58 -4.75 29.02
C ARG A 298 6.89 -6.25 28.95
N ASN A 299 6.36 -6.90 27.89
CA ASN A 299 6.50 -8.35 27.68
C ASN A 299 6.03 -9.20 28.88
N ASN A 300 4.99 -8.74 29.58
CA ASN A 300 4.38 -9.39 30.75
C ASN A 300 2.86 -9.47 30.56
N GLY A 301 2.28 -10.66 30.69
CA GLY A 301 0.88 -10.95 30.43
C GLY A 301 0.71 -12.00 29.34
N LYS A 302 -0.37 -11.92 28.58
CA LYS A 302 -0.64 -12.84 27.46
C LYS A 302 -1.37 -12.14 26.32
N ILE A 303 -0.99 -12.43 25.06
CA ILE A 303 -1.69 -11.97 23.87
C ILE A 303 -2.04 -13.17 23.00
N ASP A 304 -3.33 -13.44 22.80
CA ASP A 304 -3.81 -14.35 21.75
C ASP A 304 -3.88 -13.55 20.45
N ALA A 305 -3.13 -13.97 19.42
CA ALA A 305 -3.02 -13.31 18.12
C ALA A 305 -3.59 -14.21 17.03
N TRP A 306 -4.73 -13.82 16.42
CA TRP A 306 -5.42 -14.63 15.42
C TRP A 306 -5.24 -14.07 14.01
N ASP A 307 -5.20 -14.97 13.05
CA ASP A 307 -5.42 -14.70 11.62
C ASP A 307 -6.01 -15.95 10.96
N ILE A 308 -6.82 -15.78 9.91
CA ILE A 308 -7.44 -16.90 9.20
C ILE A 308 -6.44 -17.71 8.36
N HIS A 309 -5.27 -17.17 8.10
CA HIS A 309 -4.24 -17.77 7.25
C HIS A 309 -2.99 -18.13 8.03
N GLU A 310 -2.60 -19.41 8.00
CA GLU A 310 -1.41 -19.92 8.68
C GLU A 310 -0.11 -19.22 8.26
N HIS A 311 0.07 -18.95 6.95
CA HIS A 311 1.26 -18.25 6.49
C HIS A 311 1.38 -16.83 7.05
N ARG A 312 0.26 -16.23 7.44
CA ARG A 312 0.24 -14.88 8.03
C ARG A 312 0.52 -14.94 9.54
N THR A 313 0.02 -15.95 10.26
CA THR A 313 0.38 -16.14 11.69
C THR A 313 1.86 -16.36 11.85
N LYS A 314 2.53 -17.09 10.95
CA LYS A 314 3.99 -17.24 10.91
C LYS A 314 4.76 -15.93 10.77
N LEU A 315 4.17 -14.90 10.15
CA LEU A 315 4.78 -13.55 10.11
C LEU A 315 4.75 -12.88 11.48
N VAL A 316 3.65 -13.06 12.23
CA VAL A 316 3.55 -12.55 13.61
C VAL A 316 4.62 -13.19 14.50
N GLU A 317 4.74 -14.51 14.45
CA GLU A 317 5.78 -15.28 15.20
C GLU A 317 7.19 -14.81 14.87
N LYS A 318 7.49 -14.67 13.57
CA LYS A 318 8.81 -14.20 13.12
C LYS A 318 9.12 -12.79 13.64
N ASN A 319 8.14 -11.89 13.61
CA ASN A 319 8.29 -10.53 14.12
C ASN A 319 8.44 -10.53 15.65
N ALA A 320 7.63 -11.28 16.37
CA ALA A 320 7.73 -11.43 17.83
C ALA A 320 9.12 -11.94 18.24
N LYS A 321 9.59 -13.01 17.60
CA LYS A 321 10.93 -13.56 17.85
C LYS A 321 12.04 -12.54 17.59
N ARG A 322 12.00 -11.82 16.48
CA ARG A 322 12.98 -10.79 16.12
C ARG A 322 13.02 -9.66 17.16
N LEU A 323 11.85 -9.25 17.64
CA LEU A 323 11.71 -8.19 18.65
C LEU A 323 11.97 -8.65 20.09
N GLY A 324 12.16 -9.96 20.32
CA GLY A 324 12.42 -10.52 21.65
C GLY A 324 11.15 -10.64 22.52
N ILE A 325 9.99 -10.80 21.89
CA ILE A 325 8.69 -10.89 22.55
C ILE A 325 8.29 -12.37 22.69
N ASN A 326 7.80 -12.77 23.87
CA ASN A 326 7.47 -14.15 24.22
C ASN A 326 6.05 -14.36 24.79
N ILE A 327 5.25 -13.28 24.93
CA ILE A 327 3.88 -13.34 25.48
C ILE A 327 2.79 -13.50 24.41
N ILE A 328 3.17 -13.62 23.13
CA ILE A 328 2.24 -13.74 22.00
C ILE A 328 2.06 -15.23 21.65
N ASP A 329 0.80 -15.69 21.68
CA ASP A 329 0.35 -17.01 21.25
C ASP A 329 -0.46 -16.87 19.95
N THR A 330 0.09 -17.36 18.83
CA THR A 330 -0.56 -17.24 17.51
C THR A 330 -1.50 -18.39 17.25
N LYS A 331 -2.67 -18.10 16.64
CA LYS A 331 -3.68 -19.12 16.30
C LYS A 331 -4.26 -18.87 14.92
N VAL A 332 -4.40 -19.93 14.15
CA VAL A 332 -5.20 -19.90 12.93
C VAL A 332 -6.67 -19.98 13.35
N LYS A 333 -7.38 -18.85 13.32
CA LYS A 333 -8.77 -18.76 13.76
C LYS A 333 -9.53 -17.69 12.96
N ASP A 334 -10.76 -18.03 12.60
CA ASP A 334 -11.67 -17.12 11.93
C ASP A 334 -12.51 -16.37 12.98
N ALA A 335 -12.30 -15.05 13.07
CA ALA A 335 -13.02 -14.19 14.01
C ALA A 335 -14.50 -13.98 13.64
N THR A 336 -14.92 -14.36 12.43
CA THR A 336 -16.33 -14.39 12.04
C THR A 336 -17.09 -15.59 12.63
N VAL A 337 -16.39 -16.60 13.15
CA VAL A 337 -16.98 -17.77 13.79
C VAL A 337 -16.99 -17.57 15.30
N TYR A 338 -18.18 -17.54 15.89
CA TYR A 338 -18.34 -17.37 17.33
C TYR A 338 -17.94 -18.63 18.11
N ASP A 339 -17.24 -18.44 19.24
CA ASP A 339 -16.81 -19.50 20.15
C ASP A 339 -17.22 -19.14 21.59
N GLU A 340 -18.24 -19.79 22.10
CA GLU A 340 -18.82 -19.52 23.44
C GLU A 340 -17.83 -19.74 24.59
N ASN A 341 -16.82 -20.61 24.40
CA ASN A 341 -15.78 -20.89 25.42
C ASN A 341 -14.85 -19.68 25.65
N LEU A 342 -14.95 -18.65 24.85
CA LEU A 342 -14.15 -17.43 24.94
C LEU A 342 -14.90 -16.25 25.58
N ASN A 343 -16.17 -16.44 25.96
CA ASN A 343 -16.95 -15.39 26.59
C ASN A 343 -16.27 -14.85 27.85
N GLU A 344 -16.22 -13.51 27.94
CA GLU A 344 -15.64 -12.76 29.07
C GLU A 344 -14.23 -13.20 29.47
N LYS A 345 -13.42 -13.56 28.49
CA LYS A 345 -12.07 -14.10 28.71
C LYS A 345 -10.97 -13.03 28.72
N TYR A 346 -11.12 -11.99 27.89
CA TYR A 346 -10.07 -11.01 27.65
C TYR A 346 -10.32 -9.70 28.38
N ASP A 347 -9.25 -9.12 28.94
CA ASP A 347 -9.29 -7.82 29.55
C ASP A 347 -9.37 -6.70 28.51
N LYS A 348 -8.70 -6.90 27.35
CA LYS A 348 -8.71 -5.99 26.22
C LYS A 348 -8.74 -6.73 24.89
N ILE A 349 -9.35 -6.09 23.89
CA ILE A 349 -9.45 -6.65 22.54
C ILE A 349 -9.06 -5.59 21.51
N LEU A 350 -8.19 -5.97 20.57
CA LEU A 350 -7.92 -5.22 19.36
C LEU A 350 -8.60 -5.89 18.17
N LEU A 351 -9.37 -5.12 17.42
CA LEU A 351 -9.99 -5.49 16.16
C LEU A 351 -9.46 -4.58 15.04
N ASP A 352 -8.29 -4.92 14.50
CA ASP A 352 -7.81 -4.31 13.25
C ASP A 352 -8.40 -5.06 12.06
N VAL A 353 -9.69 -4.83 11.83
CA VAL A 353 -10.50 -5.67 10.94
C VAL A 353 -10.09 -5.55 9.47
N PRO A 354 -10.33 -6.62 8.66
CA PRO A 354 -10.15 -6.53 7.21
C PRO A 354 -11.01 -5.40 6.64
N CYS A 355 -10.41 -4.61 5.73
CA CYS A 355 -11.04 -3.42 5.16
C CYS A 355 -10.63 -3.23 3.69
N LEU A 356 -11.26 -2.30 2.99
CA LEU A 356 -10.91 -1.97 1.60
C LEU A 356 -9.52 -1.32 1.47
N GLY A 357 -9.02 -0.68 2.53
CA GLY A 357 -7.68 -0.11 2.56
C GLY A 357 -7.57 1.25 1.86
N ILE A 358 -8.67 1.99 1.74
CA ILE A 358 -8.68 3.30 1.04
C ILE A 358 -7.74 4.31 1.70
N GLY A 359 -7.46 4.18 2.99
CA GLY A 359 -6.53 5.04 3.71
C GLY A 359 -5.04 4.80 3.38
N VAL A 360 -4.68 3.63 2.84
CA VAL A 360 -3.27 3.24 2.58
C VAL A 360 -2.90 3.21 1.10
N ILE A 361 -3.68 3.86 0.26
CA ILE A 361 -3.49 3.92 -1.21
C ILE A 361 -2.07 4.39 -1.57
N LYS A 362 -1.49 5.37 -0.85
CA LYS A 362 -0.13 5.86 -1.16
C LYS A 362 0.96 4.78 -1.04
N ARG A 363 0.73 3.73 -0.22
CA ARG A 363 1.62 2.57 -0.10
C ARG A 363 1.23 1.42 -1.02
N LYS A 364 -0.06 1.32 -1.35
CA LYS A 364 -0.64 0.23 -2.14
C LYS A 364 -1.56 0.82 -3.22
N PRO A 365 -1.00 1.45 -4.26
CA PRO A 365 -1.81 2.11 -5.29
C PRO A 365 -2.70 1.16 -6.08
N ASP A 366 -2.42 -0.15 -6.05
CA ASP A 366 -3.26 -1.18 -6.67
C ASP A 366 -4.68 -1.19 -6.13
N ILE A 367 -4.89 -0.80 -4.87
CA ILE A 367 -6.20 -0.72 -4.22
C ILE A 367 -7.18 0.05 -5.09
N LYS A 368 -6.76 1.15 -5.71
CA LYS A 368 -7.59 1.95 -6.61
C LYS A 368 -8.23 1.13 -7.72
N TRP A 369 -7.52 0.12 -8.23
CA TRP A 369 -7.87 -0.63 -9.43
C TRP A 369 -8.48 -1.99 -9.14
N GLN A 370 -8.26 -2.50 -7.94
CA GLN A 370 -8.75 -3.81 -7.51
C GLN A 370 -10.07 -3.73 -6.73
N ARG A 371 -10.38 -2.57 -6.11
CA ARG A 371 -11.59 -2.38 -5.33
C ARG A 371 -12.73 -1.79 -6.18
N LYS A 372 -13.96 -2.25 -5.86
CA LYS A 372 -15.20 -1.80 -6.48
C LYS A 372 -16.14 -1.30 -5.40
N LYS A 373 -17.16 -0.54 -5.80
CA LYS A 373 -18.17 -0.01 -4.87
C LYS A 373 -18.95 -1.13 -4.16
N GLU A 374 -19.21 -2.23 -4.86
CA GLU A 374 -19.91 -3.39 -4.33
C GLU A 374 -19.15 -4.08 -3.19
N ASP A 375 -17.81 -4.04 -3.20
CA ASP A 375 -16.97 -4.64 -2.16
C ASP A 375 -17.21 -4.00 -0.77
N VAL A 376 -17.74 -2.75 -0.73
CA VAL A 376 -18.08 -2.05 0.53
C VAL A 376 -19.13 -2.83 1.32
N GLU A 377 -20.16 -3.34 0.64
CA GLU A 377 -21.22 -4.08 1.29
C GLU A 377 -20.72 -5.42 1.84
N GLU A 378 -19.89 -6.13 1.08
CA GLU A 378 -19.37 -7.44 1.50
C GLU A 378 -18.43 -7.29 2.70
N ILE A 379 -17.49 -6.33 2.65
CA ILE A 379 -16.53 -6.16 3.75
C ILE A 379 -17.21 -5.70 5.03
N THR A 380 -18.21 -4.81 4.95
CA THR A 380 -18.92 -4.32 6.14
C THR A 380 -19.74 -5.41 6.84
N LYS A 381 -20.22 -6.42 6.12
CA LYS A 381 -20.84 -7.62 6.72
C LYS A 381 -19.85 -8.39 7.59
N ILE A 382 -18.64 -8.61 7.06
CA ILE A 382 -17.54 -9.29 7.77
C ILE A 382 -17.14 -8.48 9.02
N GLN A 383 -16.95 -7.18 8.88
CA GLN A 383 -16.58 -6.29 9.98
C GLN A 383 -17.59 -6.30 11.12
N LYS A 384 -18.89 -6.21 10.79
CA LYS A 384 -19.99 -6.33 11.78
C LYS A 384 -19.97 -7.67 12.49
N GLN A 385 -19.74 -8.75 11.77
CA GLN A 385 -19.71 -10.09 12.33
C GLN A 385 -18.54 -10.28 13.31
N ILE A 386 -17.33 -9.82 12.93
CA ILE A 386 -16.15 -9.83 13.80
C ILE A 386 -16.39 -9.02 15.06
N LEU A 387 -16.89 -7.78 14.95
CA LEU A 387 -17.17 -6.91 16.09
C LEU A 387 -18.21 -7.54 17.03
N ASN A 388 -19.33 -8.05 16.50
CA ASN A 388 -20.39 -8.68 17.29
C ASN A 388 -19.92 -9.95 18.00
N ASN A 389 -19.04 -10.74 17.41
CA ASN A 389 -18.54 -11.95 18.03
C ASN A 389 -17.51 -11.64 19.12
N CYS A 390 -16.49 -10.84 18.75
CA CYS A 390 -15.37 -10.57 19.64
C CYS A 390 -15.76 -9.70 20.84
N SER A 391 -16.78 -8.85 20.72
CA SER A 391 -17.29 -8.05 21.85
C SER A 391 -17.80 -8.91 23.01
N LYS A 392 -18.29 -10.13 22.73
CA LYS A 392 -18.73 -11.08 23.76
C LYS A 392 -17.56 -11.69 24.56
N TYR A 393 -16.39 -11.76 23.93
CA TYR A 393 -15.18 -12.28 24.57
C TYR A 393 -14.52 -11.28 25.54
N LEU A 394 -14.98 -10.03 25.53
CA LEU A 394 -14.49 -8.98 26.42
C LEU A 394 -15.14 -9.12 27.81
N LYS A 395 -14.34 -9.08 28.86
CA LYS A 395 -14.82 -9.00 30.24
C LYS A 395 -15.61 -7.71 30.47
N LYS A 396 -16.50 -7.71 31.47
CA LYS A 396 -17.10 -6.48 32.00
C LYS A 396 -15.98 -5.56 32.52
N GLY A 397 -16.11 -4.26 32.32
CA GLY A 397 -15.05 -3.29 32.62
C GLY A 397 -13.88 -3.29 31.63
N GLY A 398 -13.89 -4.16 30.64
CA GLY A 398 -12.84 -4.24 29.62
C GLY A 398 -12.99 -3.18 28.52
N ASN A 399 -11.97 -3.07 27.67
CA ASN A 399 -11.95 -2.16 26.54
C ASN A 399 -11.69 -2.91 25.22
N ILE A 400 -12.38 -2.50 24.16
CA ILE A 400 -12.19 -2.98 22.80
C ILE A 400 -11.85 -1.79 21.88
N VAL A 401 -10.83 -1.95 21.06
CA VAL A 401 -10.51 -1.01 19.99
C VAL A 401 -10.88 -1.63 18.66
N TYR A 402 -11.74 -0.95 17.92
CA TYR A 402 -12.04 -1.23 16.52
C TYR A 402 -11.21 -0.28 15.66
N SER A 403 -10.57 -0.81 14.62
CA SER A 403 -9.76 -0.01 13.71
C SER A 403 -9.76 -0.55 12.29
N THR A 404 -9.58 0.35 11.33
CA THR A 404 -9.43 0.03 9.90
C THR A 404 -8.37 0.91 9.26
N CYS A 405 -7.71 0.41 8.21
CA CYS A 405 -6.91 1.22 7.31
C CYS A 405 -7.77 1.82 6.17
N SER A 406 -9.06 2.05 6.41
CA SER A 406 -10.00 2.73 5.52
C SER A 406 -10.44 4.06 6.12
N ILE A 407 -10.85 4.97 5.24
CA ILE A 407 -11.41 6.27 5.62
C ILE A 407 -12.86 6.41 5.15
N LEU A 408 -13.51 5.32 4.78
CA LEU A 408 -14.92 5.33 4.38
C LEU A 408 -15.80 5.19 5.62
N CYS A 409 -16.73 6.14 5.83
CA CYS A 409 -17.68 6.09 6.95
C CYS A 409 -18.48 4.78 7.01
N ALA A 410 -18.71 4.15 5.86
CA ALA A 410 -19.41 2.87 5.80
C ALA A 410 -18.71 1.74 6.57
N GLU A 411 -17.35 1.74 6.56
CA GLU A 411 -16.50 0.76 7.25
C GLU A 411 -16.17 1.16 8.70
N ASN A 412 -16.48 2.38 9.09
CA ASN A 412 -16.02 3.02 10.32
C ASN A 412 -17.20 3.45 11.20
N GLU A 413 -17.57 4.72 11.17
CA GLU A 413 -18.58 5.32 12.04
C GLU A 413 -19.93 4.59 11.97
N LYS A 414 -20.36 4.17 10.75
CA LYS A 414 -21.62 3.45 10.57
C LYS A 414 -21.59 2.02 11.17
N ILE A 415 -20.39 1.39 11.23
CA ILE A 415 -20.23 0.10 11.91
C ILE A 415 -20.39 0.28 13.42
N ILE A 416 -19.70 1.27 13.99
CA ILE A 416 -19.70 1.59 15.42
C ILE A 416 -21.12 1.98 15.86
N GLN A 417 -21.75 2.93 15.15
CA GLN A 417 -23.12 3.33 15.45
C GLN A 417 -24.10 2.16 15.46
N GLY A 418 -24.11 1.34 14.39
CA GLY A 418 -25.01 0.20 14.31
C GLY A 418 -24.71 -0.93 15.32
N PHE A 419 -23.48 -0.98 15.87
CA PHE A 419 -23.13 -1.85 16.97
C PHE A 419 -23.68 -1.32 18.30
N LEU A 420 -23.50 -0.06 18.61
CA LEU A 420 -23.95 0.56 19.86
C LEU A 420 -25.48 0.58 19.99
N GLU A 421 -26.19 0.79 18.89
CA GLU A 421 -27.67 0.72 18.85
C GLU A 421 -28.23 -0.65 19.33
N LYS A 422 -27.42 -1.70 19.22
CA LYS A 422 -27.81 -3.08 19.59
C LYS A 422 -27.16 -3.59 20.88
N ASN A 423 -26.20 -2.84 21.41
CA ASN A 423 -25.37 -3.25 22.55
C ASN A 423 -25.26 -2.09 23.57
N GLU A 424 -26.33 -1.81 24.31
CA GLU A 424 -26.43 -0.72 25.30
C GLU A 424 -25.39 -0.82 26.43
N ASN A 425 -24.81 -2.00 26.62
CA ASN A 425 -23.74 -2.25 27.59
C ASN A 425 -22.36 -1.83 27.08
N PHE A 426 -22.27 -1.19 25.91
CA PHE A 426 -21.04 -0.57 25.39
C PHE A 426 -21.22 0.93 25.24
N GLU A 427 -20.13 1.67 25.41
CA GLU A 427 -20.06 3.11 25.16
C GLU A 427 -18.71 3.48 24.55
N ILE A 428 -18.68 4.56 23.75
CA ILE A 428 -17.42 5.10 23.22
C ILE A 428 -16.66 5.78 24.36
N VAL A 429 -15.38 5.49 24.49
CA VAL A 429 -14.50 6.24 25.41
C VAL A 429 -14.25 7.62 24.80
N GLU A 430 -14.45 8.64 25.59
CA GLU A 430 -14.36 10.04 25.15
C GLU A 430 -13.04 10.34 24.43
N ASN A 431 -13.12 11.10 23.33
CA ASN A 431 -11.99 11.51 22.48
C ASN A 431 -11.18 10.34 21.84
N THR A 432 -11.78 9.16 21.69
CA THR A 432 -11.10 8.01 21.07
C THR A 432 -11.73 7.52 19.76
N GLU A 433 -12.74 8.19 19.26
CA GLU A 433 -13.25 8.00 17.89
C GLU A 433 -12.51 8.98 16.96
N ILE A 434 -11.55 8.46 16.20
CA ILE A 434 -10.60 9.28 15.45
C ILE A 434 -10.52 8.78 14.01
N CYS A 435 -10.84 9.65 13.06
CA CYS A 435 -10.52 9.45 11.65
C CYS A 435 -9.25 10.23 11.29
N ILE A 436 -8.18 9.52 10.97
CA ILE A 436 -6.91 10.08 10.53
C ILE A 436 -6.93 10.10 9.00
N PHE A 437 -6.70 11.26 8.39
CA PHE A 437 -6.59 11.38 6.95
C PHE A 437 -5.14 11.25 6.49
N PRO A 438 -4.92 10.72 5.25
CA PRO A 438 -3.56 10.59 4.73
C PRO A 438 -2.92 11.98 4.54
N ASP A 439 -1.67 12.11 4.95
CA ASP A 439 -0.83 13.30 4.77
C ASP A 439 0.58 12.91 4.32
N MET A 440 1.57 13.78 4.46
CA MET A 440 2.96 13.50 4.10
C MET A 440 3.61 12.40 4.95
N GLU A 441 3.15 12.18 6.17
CA GLU A 441 3.80 11.31 7.16
C GLU A 441 2.96 10.09 7.52
N LYS A 442 1.64 10.26 7.57
CA LYS A 442 0.68 9.27 8.06
C LYS A 442 -0.19 8.72 6.95
N ASP A 443 -0.59 7.47 7.08
CA ASP A 443 -1.65 6.85 6.28
C ASP A 443 -3.03 7.24 6.82
N GLY A 444 -4.06 7.10 6.00
CA GLY A 444 -5.44 7.21 6.45
C GLY A 444 -5.83 6.02 7.33
N PHE A 445 -6.50 6.30 8.44
CA PHE A 445 -6.83 5.29 9.44
C PHE A 445 -8.05 5.69 10.25
N PHE A 446 -8.79 4.70 10.75
CA PHE A 446 -9.87 4.92 11.71
C PHE A 446 -9.63 4.12 12.98
N ILE A 447 -9.90 4.71 14.14
CA ILE A 447 -9.75 4.09 15.45
C ILE A 447 -10.93 4.50 16.32
N CYS A 448 -11.57 3.53 16.98
CA CYS A 448 -12.60 3.80 17.98
C CYS A 448 -12.42 2.84 19.16
N LYS A 449 -12.29 3.39 20.37
CA LYS A 449 -12.23 2.62 21.61
C LYS A 449 -13.59 2.63 22.28
N MET A 450 -14.08 1.46 22.63
CA MET A 450 -15.32 1.26 23.36
C MET A 450 -15.06 0.55 24.68
N HIS A 451 -15.82 0.91 25.70
CA HIS A 451 -15.81 0.31 27.03
C HIS A 451 -17.04 -0.59 27.20
N LYS A 452 -16.88 -1.77 27.78
CA LYS A 452 -17.98 -2.66 28.19
C LYS A 452 -18.31 -2.41 29.65
N LYS A 453 -19.52 -1.91 29.93
CA LYS A 453 -20.05 -1.65 31.28
C LYS A 453 -20.21 -2.89 32.13
#